data_0f5314e7471ea7232d528a86892e5d5f
#
_entry.id   0f5314e7471ea7232d528a86892e5d5f
#
_cell.length_a   1.000
_cell.length_b   1.000
_cell.length_c   1.000
_cell.angle_alpha   90.00
_cell.angle_beta   90.00
_cell.angle_gamma   90.00
#
_symmetry.space_group_name_H-M   'P 1'
#
loop_
_entity.id
_entity.type
_entity.pdbx_description
1 polymer ?
#
loop_
_entity_poly.entity_id
_entity_poly.type
_entity_poly.pdbx_seq_one_letter_code
_entity_poly.pdbx_strand_id
1 'polypeptide(L)'
;MMTAQYWLHQSGRKDTEMWNKQWERVDRFLKKWKLIERGDHILLGISGGADSVCLARYFLAKRESLALNLYAVHVNHMLRGDEAKRDEEFVREFCRQWNIPLHIEYRDIKKESREKKCSEEEAGRLARYECFTNYARQHQCSKIAVAHHQNDVAETILFRMIRGTGVQGMAGILPVNGEIIRPFLCLSREEIIDVLKELKQDYVDDSTNKCEEYSRNYIRHRILPEMEHINKKATVHVSELGMQMQELLAYITPKMDALYKEKLVHRENGELFLEEQVFYEMDLFEQKEILRRMLFETCGHQKDISLVHIEQLLTLMGNQEGKQQDCPYNVLARKTGEGLVLTKKSKSVKSAEQPLENSLENPLEDSLEVEFSILPWNGGKVAKRDCVKYFDYDKMKYKPCLRTRESGDYFIMDKEGHHKSLARYFIDAKVPSADREKQVLLADGSHIMWILGGRISEFYKVSSDTKRVLKVSVQKR
;
A
#
# COMPACT_ATOMS: atom_id res chain seq x y z
N MET A 1 36.79 23.55 -24.71
CA MET A 1 37.03 23.09 -23.32
C MET A 1 37.24 24.29 -22.42
N MET A 2 36.20 24.81 -21.80
CA MET A 2 36.34 25.83 -20.77
C MET A 2 36.23 25.13 -19.42
N THR A 3 37.33 25.03 -18.70
CA THR A 3 37.47 24.34 -17.42
C THR A 3 36.74 25.07 -16.32
N ALA A 4 36.34 24.36 -15.26
CA ALA A 4 35.69 24.90 -14.06
C ALA A 4 36.42 26.11 -13.45
N GLN A 5 37.73 26.26 -13.71
CA GLN A 5 38.53 27.42 -13.33
C GLN A 5 38.13 28.72 -14.04
N TYR A 6 37.54 28.68 -15.26
CA TYR A 6 37.16 29.89 -15.98
C TYR A 6 35.97 30.62 -15.32
N TRP A 7 35.10 29.90 -14.64
CA TRP A 7 33.93 30.46 -13.95
C TRP A 7 34.24 31.03 -12.55
N LEU A 8 35.34 30.59 -11.93
CA LEU A 8 35.80 31.10 -10.63
C LEU A 8 36.43 32.52 -10.75
N HIS A 9 36.73 33.00 -11.94
CA HIS A 9 37.41 34.30 -12.14
C HIS A 9 36.48 35.46 -12.51
N GLN A 10 35.19 35.23 -12.81
CA GLN A 10 34.29 36.31 -13.24
C GLN A 10 33.29 36.81 -12.16
N SER A 11 33.12 36.14 -11.03
CA SER A 11 32.30 36.64 -9.93
C SER A 11 33.14 37.25 -8.84
N GLY A 12 32.82 38.47 -8.44
CA GLY A 12 33.51 39.17 -7.37
C GLY A 12 33.49 38.38 -6.05
N ARG A 13 34.53 38.46 -5.23
CA ARG A 13 34.76 37.64 -4.05
C ARG A 13 33.62 37.54 -3.02
N LYS A 14 32.64 38.45 -3.05
CA LYS A 14 31.48 38.41 -2.16
C LYS A 14 30.40 37.43 -2.62
N ASP A 15 30.21 37.23 -3.94
CA ASP A 15 29.17 36.37 -4.50
C ASP A 15 29.55 34.87 -4.41
N THR A 16 30.86 34.57 -4.37
CA THR A 16 31.37 33.20 -4.27
C THR A 16 31.22 32.62 -2.86
N GLU A 17 30.98 33.42 -1.84
CA GLU A 17 30.91 32.97 -0.44
C GLU A 17 29.53 32.41 -0.05
N MET A 18 28.44 32.82 -0.71
CA MET A 18 27.09 32.46 -0.28
C MET A 18 26.63 31.08 -0.79
N TRP A 19 26.78 30.78 -2.08
CA TRP A 19 26.44 29.45 -2.60
C TRP A 19 27.39 28.36 -2.08
N ASN A 20 28.64 28.68 -1.75
CA ASN A 20 29.55 27.76 -1.07
C ASN A 20 29.01 27.34 0.29
N LYS A 21 28.39 28.26 1.03
CA LYS A 21 27.80 27.97 2.35
C LYS A 21 26.62 26.97 2.26
N GLN A 22 25.74 27.13 1.27
CA GLN A 22 24.66 26.19 1.05
C GLN A 22 25.19 24.82 0.64
N TRP A 23 26.18 24.78 -0.24
CA TRP A 23 26.77 23.52 -0.71
C TRP A 23 27.59 22.82 0.38
N GLU A 24 28.27 23.54 1.25
CA GLU A 24 28.86 22.97 2.45
C GLU A 24 27.83 22.36 3.40
N ARG A 25 26.62 22.94 3.48
CA ARG A 25 25.49 22.33 4.24
C ARG A 25 25.05 21.02 3.57
N VAL A 26 24.93 21.01 2.27
CA VAL A 26 24.61 19.80 1.51
C VAL A 26 25.72 18.75 1.69
N ASP A 27 26.99 19.13 1.58
CA ASP A 27 28.13 18.22 1.80
C ASP A 27 28.09 17.57 3.19
N ARG A 28 27.83 18.38 4.24
CA ARG A 28 27.64 17.86 5.61
C ARG A 28 26.45 16.93 5.74
N PHE A 29 25.35 17.27 5.06
CA PHE A 29 24.13 16.45 5.05
C PHE A 29 24.38 15.11 4.32
N LEU A 30 25.01 15.13 3.16
CA LEU A 30 25.40 13.91 2.42
C LEU A 30 26.29 13.00 3.27
N LYS A 31 27.27 13.57 3.96
CA LYS A 31 28.18 12.82 4.84
C LYS A 31 27.45 12.23 6.06
N LYS A 32 26.60 13.03 6.72
CA LYS A 32 25.80 12.59 7.88
C LYS A 32 24.96 11.36 7.55
N TRP A 33 24.29 11.39 6.40
CA TRP A 33 23.36 10.33 5.97
C TRP A 33 23.98 9.30 5.02
N LYS A 34 25.28 9.40 4.73
CA LYS A 34 26.02 8.51 3.83
C LYS A 34 25.30 8.34 2.47
N LEU A 35 24.87 9.47 1.89
CA LEU A 35 24.02 9.46 0.70
C LEU A 35 24.77 9.06 -0.56
N ILE A 36 26.05 9.42 -0.69
CA ILE A 36 26.88 9.14 -1.87
C ILE A 36 28.28 8.70 -1.45
N GLU A 37 28.91 7.97 -2.36
CA GLU A 37 30.31 7.54 -2.28
C GLU A 37 31.09 7.98 -3.53
N ARG A 38 32.40 7.94 -3.43
CA ARG A 38 33.26 8.23 -4.58
C ARG A 38 33.08 7.17 -5.68
N GLY A 39 32.87 7.63 -6.92
CA GLY A 39 32.65 6.73 -8.06
C GLY A 39 31.20 6.32 -8.29
N ASP A 40 30.27 6.81 -7.48
CA ASP A 40 28.85 6.50 -7.65
C ASP A 40 28.33 6.87 -9.05
N HIS A 41 27.44 6.04 -9.57
CA HIS A 41 26.61 6.31 -10.73
C HIS A 41 25.26 6.86 -10.24
N ILE A 42 25.00 8.13 -10.53
CA ILE A 42 23.84 8.86 -10.00
C ILE A 42 22.88 9.21 -11.12
N LEU A 43 21.63 8.78 -10.98
CA LEU A 43 20.52 9.20 -11.83
C LEU A 43 19.86 10.45 -11.23
N LEU A 44 19.81 11.53 -12.01
CA LEU A 44 19.18 12.79 -11.66
C LEU A 44 17.77 12.86 -12.25
N GLY A 45 16.73 13.00 -11.41
CA GLY A 45 15.38 13.32 -11.87
C GLY A 45 15.27 14.82 -12.18
N ILE A 46 15.24 15.21 -13.45
CA ILE A 46 15.24 16.61 -13.89
C ILE A 46 13.89 16.96 -14.50
N SER A 47 13.14 17.86 -13.85
CA SER A 47 11.86 18.38 -14.37
C SER A 47 12.03 19.67 -15.19
N GLY A 48 13.17 20.35 -15.11
CA GLY A 48 13.38 21.69 -15.62
C GLY A 48 13.15 22.80 -14.59
N GLY A 49 12.40 22.50 -13.51
CA GLY A 49 12.15 23.44 -12.43
C GLY A 49 13.37 23.73 -11.56
N ALA A 50 13.34 24.84 -10.83
CA ALA A 50 14.45 25.37 -10.03
C ALA A 50 15.14 24.31 -9.17
N ASP A 51 14.37 23.53 -8.41
CA ASP A 51 14.90 22.58 -7.44
C ASP A 51 15.73 21.49 -8.14
N SER A 52 15.21 20.93 -9.23
CA SER A 52 15.88 19.87 -9.99
C SER A 52 17.10 20.35 -10.75
N VAL A 53 17.05 21.58 -11.28
CA VAL A 53 18.18 22.23 -11.96
C VAL A 53 19.30 22.55 -10.97
N CYS A 54 18.96 23.09 -9.81
CA CYS A 54 19.91 23.37 -8.73
C CYS A 54 20.60 22.08 -8.26
N LEU A 55 19.83 20.99 -8.08
CA LEU A 55 20.38 19.68 -7.71
C LEU A 55 21.38 19.18 -8.76
N ALA A 56 21.04 19.29 -10.04
CA ALA A 56 21.95 18.92 -11.12
C ALA A 56 23.23 19.77 -11.10
N ARG A 57 23.13 21.11 -10.89
CA ARG A 57 24.29 22.02 -10.74
C ARG A 57 25.17 21.64 -9.56
N TYR A 58 24.59 21.23 -8.43
CA TYR A 58 25.36 20.74 -7.28
C TYR A 58 26.18 19.49 -7.64
N PHE A 59 25.56 18.47 -8.26
CA PHE A 59 26.26 17.25 -8.63
C PHE A 59 27.31 17.48 -9.73
N LEU A 60 27.06 18.40 -10.67
CA LEU A 60 28.06 18.82 -11.65
C LEU A 60 29.29 19.42 -10.99
N ALA A 61 29.13 20.27 -9.97
CA ALA A 61 30.27 20.83 -9.25
C ALA A 61 31.06 19.77 -8.45
N LYS A 62 30.42 18.67 -8.05
CA LYS A 62 31.07 17.56 -7.34
C LYS A 62 31.57 16.44 -8.27
N ARG A 63 31.21 16.47 -9.56
CA ARG A 63 31.45 15.40 -10.52
C ARG A 63 32.92 14.95 -10.58
N GLU A 64 33.85 15.89 -10.72
CA GLU A 64 35.27 15.56 -10.82
C GLU A 64 35.87 15.15 -9.47
N SER A 65 35.59 15.92 -8.41
CA SER A 65 36.16 15.69 -7.08
C SER A 65 35.76 14.35 -6.47
N LEU A 66 34.55 13.88 -6.77
CA LEU A 66 34.03 12.61 -6.29
C LEU A 66 34.00 11.52 -7.38
N ALA A 67 34.54 11.78 -8.59
CA ALA A 67 34.54 10.87 -9.73
C ALA A 67 33.14 10.29 -10.03
N LEU A 68 32.09 11.14 -10.01
CA LEU A 68 30.71 10.72 -10.21
C LEU A 68 30.37 10.51 -11.68
N ASN A 69 29.59 9.50 -11.98
CA ASN A 69 28.96 9.29 -13.28
C ASN A 69 27.51 9.74 -13.21
N LEU A 70 27.17 10.82 -13.92
CA LEU A 70 25.84 11.43 -13.87
C LEU A 70 25.02 11.04 -15.09
N TYR A 71 23.79 10.65 -14.85
CA TYR A 71 22.74 10.38 -15.82
C TYR A 71 21.53 11.25 -15.49
N ALA A 72 20.70 11.56 -16.46
CA ALA A 72 19.49 12.35 -16.27
C ALA A 72 18.28 11.62 -16.83
N VAL A 73 17.16 11.81 -16.16
CA VAL A 73 15.86 11.38 -16.66
C VAL A 73 14.82 12.49 -16.49
N HIS A 74 14.06 12.73 -17.55
CA HIS A 74 12.92 13.61 -17.59
C HIS A 74 11.66 12.81 -17.90
N VAL A 75 10.58 12.99 -17.12
CA VAL A 75 9.29 12.35 -17.38
C VAL A 75 8.30 13.39 -17.86
N ASN A 76 7.91 13.30 -19.13
CA ASN A 76 6.88 14.14 -19.71
C ASN A 76 5.51 13.48 -19.46
N HIS A 77 4.70 14.10 -18.61
CA HIS A 77 3.41 13.59 -18.17
C HIS A 77 2.27 13.75 -19.19
N MET A 78 2.54 14.37 -20.33
CA MET A 78 1.59 14.65 -21.43
C MET A 78 0.32 15.40 -20.97
N LEU A 79 0.42 16.19 -19.89
CA LEU A 79 -0.74 16.91 -19.32
C LEU A 79 -0.90 18.34 -19.85
N ARG A 80 0.19 18.99 -20.32
CA ARG A 80 0.26 20.45 -20.53
C ARG A 80 0.57 20.89 -21.96
N GLY A 81 0.48 20.01 -22.95
CA GLY A 81 0.70 20.36 -24.35
C GLY A 81 2.04 21.09 -24.60
N ASP A 82 1.95 22.38 -24.99
CA ASP A 82 3.14 23.15 -25.39
C ASP A 82 4.07 23.55 -24.22
N GLU A 83 3.54 23.71 -23.00
CA GLU A 83 4.38 23.92 -21.82
C GLU A 83 5.28 22.70 -21.55
N ALA A 84 4.73 21.48 -21.65
CA ALA A 84 5.51 20.26 -21.47
C ALA A 84 6.61 20.11 -22.52
N LYS A 85 6.39 20.55 -23.76
CA LYS A 85 7.42 20.57 -24.81
C LYS A 85 8.51 21.59 -24.51
N ARG A 86 8.15 22.80 -24.07
CA ARG A 86 9.11 23.83 -23.64
C ARG A 86 10.00 23.33 -22.51
N ASP A 87 9.41 22.69 -21.51
CA ASP A 87 10.11 22.17 -20.34
C ASP A 87 11.08 21.05 -20.77
N GLU A 88 10.63 20.16 -21.65
CA GLU A 88 11.46 19.11 -22.23
C GLU A 88 12.64 19.68 -23.04
N GLU A 89 12.40 20.69 -23.88
CA GLU A 89 13.45 21.33 -24.71
C GLU A 89 14.50 22.00 -23.82
N PHE A 90 14.08 22.68 -22.76
CA PHE A 90 14.98 23.22 -21.76
C PHE A 90 15.86 22.13 -21.12
N VAL A 91 15.29 21.01 -20.70
CA VAL A 91 16.04 19.90 -20.10
C VAL A 91 17.01 19.27 -21.10
N ARG A 92 16.62 19.12 -22.38
CA ARG A 92 17.51 18.63 -23.44
C ARG A 92 18.73 19.53 -23.61
N GLU A 93 18.50 20.86 -23.73
CA GLU A 93 19.57 21.84 -23.89
C GLU A 93 20.48 21.86 -22.66
N PHE A 94 19.91 21.87 -21.44
CA PHE A 94 20.66 21.81 -20.20
C PHE A 94 21.57 20.57 -20.15
N CYS A 95 21.03 19.38 -20.41
CA CYS A 95 21.80 18.14 -20.36
C CYS A 95 22.89 18.10 -21.48
N ARG A 96 22.60 18.64 -22.66
CA ARG A 96 23.56 18.78 -23.74
C ARG A 96 24.73 19.69 -23.34
N GLN A 97 24.45 20.87 -22.80
CA GLN A 97 25.42 21.85 -22.34
C GLN A 97 26.41 21.26 -21.32
N TRP A 98 25.88 20.45 -20.38
CA TRP A 98 26.65 19.88 -19.29
C TRP A 98 27.13 18.44 -19.53
N ASN A 99 26.93 17.93 -20.74
CA ASN A 99 27.35 16.59 -21.16
C ASN A 99 26.84 15.51 -20.18
N ILE A 100 25.52 15.51 -19.92
CA ILE A 100 24.80 14.52 -19.10
C ILE A 100 23.95 13.66 -20.04
N PRO A 101 24.15 12.32 -20.11
CA PRO A 101 23.26 11.43 -20.83
C PRO A 101 21.83 11.57 -20.32
N LEU A 102 20.88 11.86 -21.22
CA LEU A 102 19.49 12.14 -20.89
C LEU A 102 18.56 11.08 -21.50
N HIS A 103 17.66 10.55 -20.68
CA HIS A 103 16.48 9.81 -21.12
C HIS A 103 15.22 10.64 -20.93
N ILE A 104 14.31 10.57 -21.91
CA ILE A 104 12.99 11.19 -21.81
C ILE A 104 11.95 10.11 -21.93
N GLU A 105 11.08 10.04 -20.92
CA GLU A 105 9.98 9.11 -20.85
C GLU A 105 8.65 9.86 -21.01
N TYR A 106 7.78 9.34 -21.89
CA TYR A 106 6.44 9.91 -22.11
C TYR A 106 5.39 9.03 -21.45
N ARG A 107 4.59 9.62 -20.57
CA ARG A 107 3.55 8.91 -19.81
C ARG A 107 2.22 9.63 -19.89
N ASP A 108 1.18 8.94 -20.36
CA ASP A 108 -0.20 9.46 -20.35
C ASP A 108 -0.80 9.29 -18.94
N ILE A 109 -0.57 10.29 -18.08
CA ILE A 109 -0.99 10.24 -16.68
C ILE A 109 -2.50 10.23 -16.52
N LYS A 110 -3.26 10.84 -17.44
CA LYS A 110 -4.74 10.77 -17.40
C LYS A 110 -5.24 9.35 -17.59
N LYS A 111 -4.64 8.62 -18.50
CA LYS A 111 -4.97 7.21 -18.74
C LYS A 111 -4.56 6.36 -17.55
N GLU A 112 -3.34 6.50 -17.05
CA GLU A 112 -2.86 5.73 -15.90
C GLU A 112 -3.65 5.99 -14.61
N SER A 113 -4.05 7.24 -14.35
CA SER A 113 -4.90 7.61 -13.22
C SER A 113 -6.24 6.85 -13.23
N ARG A 114 -6.87 6.74 -14.40
CA ARG A 114 -8.13 5.99 -14.59
C ARG A 114 -7.93 4.49 -14.39
N GLU A 115 -6.90 3.92 -14.99
CA GLU A 115 -6.58 2.50 -14.88
C GLU A 115 -6.23 2.09 -13.45
N LYS A 116 -5.41 2.89 -12.76
CA LYS A 116 -4.96 2.66 -11.38
C LYS A 116 -5.97 3.13 -10.32
N LYS A 117 -7.07 3.79 -10.73
CA LYS A 117 -8.11 4.36 -9.83
C LYS A 117 -7.52 5.23 -8.72
N CYS A 118 -6.58 6.11 -9.07
CA CYS A 118 -5.93 7.04 -8.16
C CYS A 118 -5.93 8.45 -8.75
N SER A 119 -5.54 9.47 -7.97
CA SER A 119 -5.43 10.84 -8.47
C SER A 119 -4.33 10.97 -9.54
N GLU A 120 -4.42 11.99 -10.41
CA GLU A 120 -3.38 12.29 -11.40
C GLU A 120 -2.02 12.59 -10.73
N GLU A 121 -2.01 13.23 -9.55
CA GLU A 121 -0.81 13.46 -8.76
C GLU A 121 -0.13 12.13 -8.34
N GLU A 122 -0.92 11.21 -7.80
CA GLU A 122 -0.43 9.89 -7.39
C GLU A 122 0.02 9.06 -8.59
N ALA A 123 -0.74 9.05 -9.68
CA ALA A 123 -0.35 8.37 -10.93
C ALA A 123 0.97 8.92 -11.49
N GLY A 124 1.11 10.25 -11.55
CA GLY A 124 2.33 10.91 -12.00
C GLY A 124 3.53 10.62 -11.10
N ARG A 125 3.30 10.53 -9.79
CA ARG A 125 4.33 10.14 -8.84
C ARG A 125 4.77 8.68 -9.06
N LEU A 126 3.85 7.76 -9.18
CA LEU A 126 4.14 6.34 -9.43
C LEU A 126 4.89 6.15 -10.75
N ALA A 127 4.44 6.81 -11.83
CA ALA A 127 5.09 6.77 -13.13
C ALA A 127 6.54 7.27 -13.08
N ARG A 128 6.79 8.38 -12.35
CA ARG A 128 8.15 8.90 -12.16
C ARG A 128 9.07 7.89 -11.49
N TYR A 129 8.66 7.33 -10.35
CA TYR A 129 9.52 6.39 -9.63
C TYR A 129 9.74 5.09 -10.38
N GLU A 130 8.74 4.61 -11.11
CA GLU A 130 8.86 3.45 -12.01
C GLU A 130 9.90 3.72 -13.10
N CYS A 131 9.82 4.85 -13.79
CA CYS A 131 10.77 5.27 -14.79
C CYS A 131 12.19 5.39 -14.22
N PHE A 132 12.33 6.07 -13.06
CA PHE A 132 13.63 6.26 -12.41
C PHE A 132 14.28 4.92 -12.06
N THR A 133 13.51 3.98 -11.47
CA THR A 133 14.04 2.67 -11.09
C THR A 133 14.44 1.85 -12.31
N ASN A 134 13.64 1.86 -13.37
CA ASN A 134 13.94 1.11 -14.59
C ASN A 134 15.20 1.64 -15.28
N TYR A 135 15.30 2.95 -15.43
CA TYR A 135 16.47 3.56 -16.07
C TYR A 135 17.74 3.43 -15.21
N ALA A 136 17.62 3.58 -13.89
CA ALA A 136 18.74 3.36 -12.97
C ALA A 136 19.31 1.94 -13.09
N ARG A 137 18.45 0.93 -13.17
CA ARG A 137 18.89 -0.47 -13.40
C ARG A 137 19.60 -0.67 -14.72
N GLN A 138 19.09 -0.09 -15.82
CA GLN A 138 19.70 -0.19 -17.15
C GLN A 138 21.11 0.39 -17.20
N HIS A 139 21.36 1.47 -16.46
CA HIS A 139 22.64 2.16 -16.42
C HIS A 139 23.47 1.88 -15.17
N GLN A 140 23.08 0.87 -14.38
CA GLN A 140 23.77 0.46 -13.14
C GLN A 140 23.98 1.64 -12.17
N CYS A 141 23.00 2.57 -12.12
CA CYS A 141 23.06 3.67 -11.19
C CYS A 141 22.83 3.16 -9.76
N SER A 142 23.77 3.47 -8.86
CA SER A 142 23.67 3.10 -7.44
C SER A 142 22.73 4.00 -6.67
N LYS A 143 22.46 5.21 -7.19
CA LYS A 143 21.64 6.23 -6.55
C LYS A 143 20.73 6.96 -7.53
N ILE A 144 19.54 7.33 -7.05
CA ILE A 144 18.56 8.16 -7.75
C ILE A 144 18.37 9.43 -6.92
N ALA A 145 18.86 10.57 -7.41
CA ALA A 145 18.78 11.83 -6.71
C ALA A 145 17.53 12.63 -7.13
N VAL A 146 16.74 13.03 -6.14
CA VAL A 146 15.53 13.84 -6.34
C VAL A 146 15.59 15.10 -5.46
N ALA A 147 15.06 16.22 -5.98
CA ALA A 147 15.26 17.54 -5.45
C ALA A 147 14.22 17.98 -4.41
N HIS A 148 13.78 17.06 -3.53
CA HIS A 148 12.95 17.46 -2.38
C HIS A 148 13.77 18.33 -1.42
N HIS A 149 13.14 19.38 -0.91
CA HIS A 149 13.76 20.38 -0.04
C HIS A 149 13.00 20.53 1.29
N GLN A 150 13.46 21.41 2.14
CA GLN A 150 12.96 21.60 3.51
C GLN A 150 11.45 21.92 3.56
N ASN A 151 10.96 22.75 2.63
CA ASN A 151 9.54 23.09 2.57
C ASN A 151 8.67 21.85 2.25
N ASP A 152 9.13 20.93 1.35
CA ASP A 152 8.40 19.69 1.08
C ASP A 152 8.29 18.79 2.32
N VAL A 153 9.31 18.80 3.18
CA VAL A 153 9.28 18.09 4.47
C VAL A 153 8.19 18.67 5.35
N ALA A 154 8.16 20.01 5.51
CA ALA A 154 7.17 20.70 6.33
C ALA A 154 5.74 20.46 5.80
N GLU A 155 5.53 20.59 4.49
CA GLU A 155 4.24 20.29 3.84
C GLU A 155 3.79 18.85 4.14
N THR A 156 4.70 17.89 4.02
CA THR A 156 4.41 16.47 4.23
C THR A 156 4.06 16.18 5.69
N ILE A 157 4.78 16.78 6.64
CA ILE A 157 4.52 16.62 8.07
C ILE A 157 3.15 17.20 8.43
N LEU A 158 2.86 18.43 8.02
CA LEU A 158 1.58 19.08 8.27
C LEU A 158 0.42 18.30 7.64
N PHE A 159 0.57 17.87 6.40
CA PHE A 159 -0.44 17.06 5.72
C PHE A 159 -0.75 15.75 6.47
N ARG A 160 0.29 15.05 6.94
CA ARG A 160 0.14 13.81 7.70
C ARG A 160 -0.43 14.06 9.10
N MET A 161 -0.03 15.14 9.75
CA MET A 161 -0.53 15.55 11.07
C MET A 161 -2.04 15.84 11.03
N ILE A 162 -2.51 16.59 10.03
CA ILE A 162 -3.94 16.89 9.84
C ILE A 162 -4.76 15.61 9.61
N ARG A 163 -4.19 14.60 8.98
CA ARG A 163 -4.86 13.31 8.72
C ARG A 163 -4.75 12.31 9.87
N GLY A 164 -4.07 12.64 10.93
CA GLY A 164 -3.74 11.76 12.04
C GLY A 164 -2.57 10.83 11.71
N THR A 165 -1.46 11.03 12.38
CA THR A 165 -0.25 10.22 12.16
C THR A 165 0.49 9.96 13.47
N GLY A 166 1.21 8.85 13.52
CA GLY A 166 2.17 8.54 14.58
C GLY A 166 3.59 9.05 14.26
N VAL A 167 4.55 8.61 15.07
CA VAL A 167 5.98 8.99 14.97
C VAL A 167 6.54 8.76 13.56
N GLN A 168 6.21 7.63 12.92
CA GLN A 168 6.67 7.32 11.56
C GLN A 168 6.22 8.35 10.53
N GLY A 169 4.98 8.82 10.61
CA GLY A 169 4.51 9.84 9.68
C GLY A 169 5.08 11.23 9.96
N MET A 170 5.36 11.56 11.23
CA MET A 170 6.01 12.81 11.65
C MET A 170 7.47 12.90 11.20
N ALA A 171 8.11 11.79 10.88
CA ALA A 171 9.45 11.78 10.29
C ALA A 171 9.50 12.41 8.88
N GLY A 172 8.36 12.70 8.26
CA GLY A 172 8.26 13.43 7.00
C GLY A 172 8.87 12.67 5.82
N ILE A 173 9.73 13.34 5.05
CA ILE A 173 10.45 12.80 3.90
C ILE A 173 11.84 12.35 4.35
N LEU A 174 12.15 11.06 4.15
CA LEU A 174 13.44 10.49 4.54
C LEU A 174 14.56 10.91 3.57
N PRO A 175 15.79 11.14 4.07
CA PRO A 175 16.98 11.41 3.22
C PRO A 175 17.30 10.26 2.25
N VAL A 176 17.06 9.03 2.69
CA VAL A 176 17.26 7.79 1.92
C VAL A 176 15.98 6.97 1.94
N ASN A 177 15.63 6.40 0.79
CA ASN A 177 14.60 5.37 0.67
C ASN A 177 14.98 4.39 -0.45
N GLY A 178 15.60 3.28 -0.08
CA GLY A 178 16.23 2.38 -1.04
C GLY A 178 17.35 3.10 -1.80
N GLU A 179 17.29 3.09 -3.12
CA GLU A 179 18.24 3.78 -3.99
C GLU A 179 18.01 5.30 -4.09
N ILE A 180 16.86 5.79 -3.62
CA ILE A 180 16.47 7.20 -3.75
C ILE A 180 17.12 8.01 -2.65
N ILE A 181 17.85 9.07 -3.05
CA ILE A 181 18.49 10.04 -2.16
C ILE A 181 17.92 11.45 -2.36
N ARG A 182 17.91 12.25 -1.27
CA ARG A 182 17.35 13.59 -1.25
C ARG A 182 18.31 14.57 -0.61
N PRO A 183 19.31 15.02 -1.35
CA PRO A 183 20.39 15.87 -0.80
C PRO A 183 19.92 17.22 -0.27
N PHE A 184 18.83 17.76 -0.82
CA PHE A 184 18.37 19.13 -0.55
C PHE A 184 17.38 19.27 0.61
N LEU A 185 17.10 18.20 1.36
CA LEU A 185 16.24 18.30 2.56
C LEU A 185 16.79 19.27 3.62
N CYS A 186 18.05 19.64 3.55
CA CYS A 186 18.67 20.64 4.42
C CYS A 186 18.58 22.09 3.91
N LEU A 187 18.08 22.32 2.70
CA LEU A 187 17.94 23.66 2.09
C LEU A 187 16.48 24.08 2.02
N SER A 188 16.21 25.38 2.20
CA SER A 188 14.92 25.95 1.87
C SER A 188 14.80 26.23 0.37
N ARG A 189 13.55 26.40 -0.10
CA ARG A 189 13.30 26.79 -1.50
C ARG A 189 13.92 28.15 -1.85
N GLU A 190 13.89 29.08 -0.93
CA GLU A 190 14.49 30.40 -1.11
C GLU A 190 16.01 30.31 -1.31
N GLU A 191 16.67 29.53 -0.48
CA GLU A 191 18.14 29.28 -0.62
C GLU A 191 18.47 28.64 -1.97
N ILE A 192 17.63 27.71 -2.49
CA ILE A 192 17.80 27.11 -3.81
C ILE A 192 17.71 28.15 -4.92
N ILE A 193 16.70 29.02 -4.85
CA ILE A 193 16.51 30.11 -5.83
C ILE A 193 17.68 31.09 -5.79
N ASP A 194 18.16 31.44 -4.61
CA ASP A 194 19.29 32.37 -4.47
C ASP A 194 20.59 31.78 -5.04
N VAL A 195 20.86 30.50 -4.81
CA VAL A 195 21.96 29.78 -5.46
C VAL A 195 21.86 29.85 -6.98
N LEU A 196 20.67 29.61 -7.58
CA LEU A 196 20.51 29.68 -9.04
C LEU A 196 20.71 31.08 -9.59
N LYS A 197 20.24 32.12 -8.89
CA LYS A 197 20.48 33.54 -9.27
C LYS A 197 21.97 33.86 -9.30
N GLU A 198 22.72 33.45 -8.26
CA GLU A 198 24.16 33.67 -8.20
C GLU A 198 24.91 32.92 -9.30
N LEU A 199 24.50 31.66 -9.57
CA LEU A 199 25.05 30.87 -10.67
C LEU A 199 24.59 31.38 -12.06
N LYS A 200 23.71 32.38 -12.13
CA LYS A 200 23.06 32.85 -13.35
C LYS A 200 22.52 31.67 -14.18
N GLN A 201 21.90 30.73 -13.50
CA GLN A 201 21.35 29.52 -14.08
C GLN A 201 19.84 29.71 -14.28
N ASP A 202 19.41 29.65 -15.53
CA ASP A 202 17.98 29.66 -15.89
C ASP A 202 17.32 28.34 -15.50
N TYR A 203 16.01 28.41 -15.26
CA TYR A 203 15.12 27.28 -15.00
C TYR A 203 13.71 27.59 -15.50
N VAL A 204 12.86 26.60 -15.62
CA VAL A 204 11.47 26.75 -16.04
C VAL A 204 10.57 26.89 -14.82
N ASP A 205 9.66 27.87 -14.88
CA ASP A 205 8.64 28.03 -13.83
C ASP A 205 7.39 27.21 -14.18
N ASP A 206 6.97 26.37 -13.24
CA ASP A 206 5.84 25.46 -13.41
C ASP A 206 4.53 26.14 -13.02
N SER A 207 3.65 26.37 -14.01
CA SER A 207 2.35 27.05 -13.83
C SER A 207 1.41 26.30 -12.86
N THR A 208 1.54 24.97 -12.71
CA THR A 208 0.67 24.17 -11.81
C THR A 208 0.97 24.38 -10.34
N ASN A 209 2.10 24.97 -10.00
CA ASN A 209 2.39 25.36 -8.61
C ASN A 209 1.37 26.37 -8.04
N LYS A 210 0.57 27.01 -8.88
CA LYS A 210 -0.45 28.01 -8.47
C LYS A 210 -1.85 27.43 -8.24
N CYS A 211 -2.10 26.14 -8.53
CA CYS A 211 -3.42 25.54 -8.39
C CYS A 211 -3.66 25.12 -6.93
N GLU A 212 -4.64 25.75 -6.26
CA GLU A 212 -4.97 25.48 -4.84
C GLU A 212 -5.91 24.26 -4.63
N GLU A 213 -6.34 23.57 -5.68
CA GLU A 213 -7.28 22.44 -5.58
C GLU A 213 -6.71 21.22 -4.83
N TYR A 214 -5.40 21.13 -4.73
CA TYR A 214 -4.73 20.03 -4.04
C TYR A 214 -4.40 20.40 -2.59
N SER A 215 -4.67 19.50 -1.65
CA SER A 215 -4.44 19.71 -0.21
C SER A 215 -3.01 20.14 0.14
N ARG A 216 -1.98 19.68 -0.61
CA ARG A 216 -0.60 20.12 -0.42
C ARG A 216 -0.37 21.55 -0.86
N ASN A 217 -0.95 21.97 -1.99
CA ASN A 217 -0.85 23.33 -2.45
C ASN A 217 -1.55 24.29 -1.47
N TYR A 218 -2.66 23.86 -0.85
CA TYR A 218 -3.31 24.64 0.21
C TYR A 218 -2.39 24.84 1.42
N ILE A 219 -1.69 23.78 1.86
CA ILE A 219 -0.70 23.89 2.94
C ILE A 219 0.43 24.84 2.55
N ARG A 220 0.96 24.73 1.34
CA ARG A 220 2.04 25.59 0.81
C ARG A 220 1.65 27.06 0.71
N HIS A 221 0.45 27.36 0.20
CA HIS A 221 0.06 28.73 -0.14
C HIS A 221 -0.75 29.44 0.97
N ARG A 222 -1.29 28.69 1.94
CA ARG A 222 -2.12 29.24 2.99
C ARG A 222 -1.58 28.94 4.39
N ILE A 223 -1.34 27.68 4.72
CA ILE A 223 -1.01 27.29 6.10
C ILE A 223 0.42 27.69 6.45
N LEU A 224 1.40 27.33 5.63
CA LEU A 224 2.82 27.66 5.89
C LEU A 224 3.05 29.18 5.98
N PRO A 225 2.52 30.02 5.05
CA PRO A 225 2.66 31.49 5.17
C PRO A 225 2.04 32.04 6.46
N GLU A 226 0.87 31.54 6.90
CA GLU A 226 0.25 31.96 8.15
C GLU A 226 1.10 31.56 9.37
N MET A 227 1.70 30.37 9.35
CA MET A 227 2.64 29.95 10.39
C MET A 227 3.90 30.84 10.42
N GLU A 228 4.40 31.21 9.24
CA GLU A 228 5.56 32.11 9.09
C GLU A 228 5.24 33.56 9.48
N HIS A 229 3.98 33.96 9.44
CA HIS A 229 3.51 35.23 9.99
C HIS A 229 3.67 35.29 11.51
N ILE A 230 3.47 34.15 12.19
CA ILE A 230 3.69 34.01 13.63
C ILE A 230 5.19 33.88 13.93
N ASN A 231 5.90 33.04 13.17
CA ASN A 231 7.33 32.84 13.30
C ASN A 231 7.97 32.57 11.93
N LYS A 232 8.81 33.51 11.48
CA LYS A 232 9.50 33.43 10.18
C LYS A 232 10.28 32.13 9.94
N LYS A 233 10.61 31.40 11.02
CA LYS A 233 11.29 30.10 10.95
C LYS A 233 10.36 28.90 11.11
N ALA A 234 9.04 29.07 11.02
CA ALA A 234 8.09 28.00 11.28
C ALA A 234 8.33 26.78 10.35
N THR A 235 8.50 27.00 9.05
CA THR A 235 8.82 25.95 8.08
C THR A 235 10.10 25.18 8.44
N VAL A 236 11.15 25.92 8.88
CA VAL A 236 12.42 25.33 9.32
C VAL A 236 12.20 24.46 10.56
N HIS A 237 11.49 24.99 11.57
CA HIS A 237 11.25 24.27 12.83
C HIS A 237 10.43 23.00 12.60
N VAL A 238 9.41 23.02 11.72
CA VAL A 238 8.64 21.84 11.38
C VAL A 238 9.53 20.79 10.69
N SER A 239 10.41 21.21 9.79
CA SER A 239 11.36 20.31 9.12
C SER A 239 12.39 19.73 10.10
N GLU A 240 12.91 20.54 11.03
CA GLU A 240 13.83 20.10 12.09
C GLU A 240 13.17 19.06 13.01
N LEU A 241 11.90 19.26 13.38
CA LEU A 241 11.13 18.26 14.11
C LEU A 241 11.09 16.93 13.34
N GLY A 242 10.86 16.97 12.03
CA GLY A 242 10.90 15.78 11.19
C GLY A 242 12.25 15.06 11.25
N MET A 243 13.35 15.79 11.19
CA MET A 243 14.70 15.21 11.32
C MET A 243 14.93 14.58 12.69
N GLN A 244 14.47 15.21 13.79
CA GLN A 244 14.53 14.62 15.14
C GLN A 244 13.73 13.32 15.22
N MET A 245 12.55 13.27 14.59
CA MET A 245 11.76 12.03 14.52
C MET A 245 12.46 10.93 13.69
N GLN A 246 13.21 11.29 12.64
CA GLN A 246 14.03 10.35 11.89
C GLN A 246 15.17 9.77 12.75
N GLU A 247 15.85 10.60 13.52
CA GLU A 247 16.88 10.16 14.45
C GLU A 247 16.33 9.23 15.53
N LEU A 248 15.17 9.56 16.10
CA LEU A 248 14.46 8.72 17.05
C LEU A 248 14.09 7.36 16.44
N LEU A 249 13.53 7.36 15.23
CA LEU A 249 13.19 6.13 14.51
C LEU A 249 14.43 5.28 14.20
N ALA A 250 15.54 5.91 13.80
CA ALA A 250 16.79 5.20 13.54
C ALA A 250 17.33 4.49 14.81
N TYR A 251 17.08 5.05 15.99
CA TYR A 251 17.44 4.44 17.27
C TYR A 251 16.47 3.33 17.69
N ILE A 252 15.17 3.53 17.51
CA ILE A 252 14.14 2.60 17.99
C ILE A 252 13.95 1.41 17.03
N THR A 253 13.98 1.63 15.70
CA THR A 253 13.63 0.61 14.70
C THR A 253 14.45 -0.67 14.85
N PRO A 254 15.80 -0.65 14.99
CA PRO A 254 16.58 -1.88 15.16
C PRO A 254 16.20 -2.68 16.41
N LYS A 255 15.84 -1.97 17.49
CA LYS A 255 15.41 -2.62 18.74
C LYS A 255 14.06 -3.31 18.56
N MET A 256 13.13 -2.61 17.90
CA MET A 256 11.81 -3.19 17.58
C MET A 256 11.92 -4.33 16.58
N ASP A 257 12.86 -4.28 15.63
CA ASP A 257 13.11 -5.39 14.70
C ASP A 257 13.64 -6.63 15.42
N ALA A 258 14.54 -6.44 16.39
CA ALA A 258 15.06 -7.54 17.20
C ALA A 258 13.96 -8.14 18.07
N LEU A 259 13.19 -7.29 18.77
CA LEU A 259 12.07 -7.70 19.62
C LEU A 259 11.01 -8.46 18.81
N TYR A 260 10.67 -7.95 17.62
CA TYR A 260 9.69 -8.57 16.72
C TYR A 260 10.12 -9.96 16.29
N LYS A 261 11.39 -10.12 15.88
CA LYS A 261 11.94 -11.41 15.47
C LYS A 261 12.03 -12.42 16.61
N GLU A 262 12.31 -11.95 17.82
CA GLU A 262 12.45 -12.79 19.00
C GLU A 262 11.11 -13.28 19.54
N LYS A 263 10.11 -12.41 19.58
CA LYS A 263 8.85 -12.62 20.30
C LYS A 263 7.70 -13.12 19.43
N LEU A 264 7.78 -12.91 18.11
CA LEU A 264 6.71 -13.33 17.21
C LEU A 264 6.94 -14.71 16.65
N VAL A 265 5.88 -15.51 16.64
CA VAL A 265 5.90 -16.88 16.08
C VAL A 265 5.13 -16.89 14.76
N HIS A 266 5.82 -17.32 13.71
CA HIS A 266 5.21 -17.63 12.41
C HIS A 266 4.79 -19.09 12.40
N ARG A 267 3.48 -19.35 12.33
CA ARG A 267 2.97 -20.74 12.28
C ARG A 267 2.95 -21.24 10.82
N GLU A 268 3.04 -22.55 10.63
CA GLU A 268 3.09 -23.19 9.30
C GLU A 268 1.88 -22.87 8.41
N ASN A 269 0.72 -22.57 9.00
CA ASN A 269 -0.50 -22.18 8.30
C ASN A 269 -0.55 -20.69 7.86
N GLY A 270 0.57 -19.95 8.01
CA GLY A 270 0.66 -18.52 7.66
C GLY A 270 0.04 -17.59 8.71
N GLU A 271 -0.29 -18.08 9.90
CA GLU A 271 -0.74 -17.27 11.03
C GLU A 271 0.45 -16.63 11.75
N LEU A 272 0.29 -15.38 12.19
CA LEU A 272 1.19 -14.72 13.12
C LEU A 272 0.63 -14.88 14.54
N PHE A 273 1.46 -15.34 15.46
CA PHE A 273 1.09 -15.57 16.85
C PHE A 273 1.98 -14.77 17.81
N LEU A 274 1.35 -14.13 18.79
CA LEU A 274 1.98 -13.43 19.89
C LEU A 274 1.46 -13.96 21.22
N GLU A 275 2.35 -14.50 22.04
CA GLU A 275 2.03 -15.06 23.35
C GLU A 275 1.59 -13.97 24.33
N GLU A 276 0.57 -14.26 25.15
CA GLU A 276 -0.03 -13.30 26.07
C GLU A 276 0.93 -12.86 27.18
N GLN A 277 1.67 -13.80 27.77
CA GLN A 277 2.63 -13.50 28.82
C GLN A 277 3.73 -12.56 28.28
N VAL A 278 4.30 -12.89 27.13
CA VAL A 278 5.30 -12.09 26.45
C VAL A 278 4.78 -10.69 26.12
N PHE A 279 3.52 -10.56 25.71
CA PHE A 279 2.91 -9.28 25.41
C PHE A 279 2.82 -8.37 26.65
N TYR A 280 2.44 -8.89 27.80
CA TYR A 280 2.31 -8.10 29.03
C TYR A 280 3.66 -7.79 29.72
N GLU A 281 4.74 -8.45 29.33
CA GLU A 281 6.12 -8.10 29.74
C GLU A 281 6.65 -6.87 28.99
N MET A 282 6.05 -6.48 27.87
CA MET A 282 6.46 -5.33 27.07
C MET A 282 5.88 -4.02 27.57
N ASP A 283 6.63 -2.92 27.36
CA ASP A 283 6.13 -1.56 27.55
C ASP A 283 5.00 -1.24 26.58
N LEU A 284 4.11 -0.32 26.94
CA LEU A 284 2.95 0.07 26.11
C LEU A 284 3.37 0.50 24.68
N PHE A 285 4.51 1.15 24.53
CA PHE A 285 5.04 1.52 23.22
C PHE A 285 5.41 0.27 22.39
N GLU A 286 6.09 -0.66 23.01
CA GLU A 286 6.49 -1.95 22.40
C GLU A 286 5.27 -2.76 22.00
N GLN A 287 4.28 -2.88 22.88
CA GLN A 287 3.00 -3.53 22.62
C GLN A 287 2.32 -2.97 21.36
N LYS A 288 2.19 -1.63 21.27
CA LYS A 288 1.59 -0.95 20.12
C LYS A 288 2.39 -1.17 18.84
N GLU A 289 3.70 -1.12 18.92
CA GLU A 289 4.57 -1.27 17.74
C GLU A 289 4.60 -2.71 17.23
N ILE A 290 4.62 -3.72 18.11
CA ILE A 290 4.52 -5.13 17.74
C ILE A 290 3.18 -5.42 17.06
N LEU A 291 2.07 -4.99 17.64
CA LEU A 291 0.74 -5.15 17.04
C LEU A 291 0.64 -4.47 15.66
N ARG A 292 1.23 -3.28 15.51
CA ARG A 292 1.29 -2.59 14.22
C ARG A 292 2.05 -3.39 13.18
N ARG A 293 3.20 -3.94 13.53
CA ARG A 293 4.03 -4.75 12.63
C ARG A 293 3.35 -6.05 12.26
N MET A 294 2.75 -6.75 13.22
CA MET A 294 1.93 -7.93 12.95
C MET A 294 0.84 -7.63 11.93
N LEU A 295 0.11 -6.51 12.14
CA LEU A 295 -0.96 -6.12 11.23
C LEU A 295 -0.43 -5.76 9.85
N PHE A 296 0.68 -5.00 9.75
CA PHE A 296 1.31 -4.65 8.47
C PHE A 296 1.78 -5.89 7.69
N GLU A 297 2.42 -6.83 8.37
CA GLU A 297 2.90 -8.06 7.75
C GLU A 297 1.74 -8.91 7.24
N THR A 298 0.70 -9.10 8.08
CA THR A 298 -0.47 -9.88 7.68
C THR A 298 -1.25 -9.20 6.54
N CYS A 299 -1.37 -7.86 6.53
CA CYS A 299 -2.03 -7.12 5.45
C CYS A 299 -1.22 -7.12 4.15
N GLY A 300 0.11 -7.12 4.25
CA GLY A 300 1.05 -6.98 3.14
C GLY A 300 1.33 -5.53 2.74
N HIS A 301 0.72 -4.54 3.40
CA HIS A 301 0.96 -3.10 3.19
C HIS A 301 0.47 -2.25 4.37
N GLN A 302 0.90 -0.99 4.40
CA GLN A 302 0.66 -0.07 5.52
C GLN A 302 -0.49 0.92 5.31
N LYS A 303 -1.04 0.98 4.10
CA LYS A 303 -2.11 1.93 3.75
C LYS A 303 -3.37 1.64 4.58
N ASP A 304 -4.07 2.70 4.99
CA ASP A 304 -5.34 2.64 5.72
C ASP A 304 -5.31 1.96 7.11
N ILE A 305 -4.12 1.65 7.65
CA ILE A 305 -3.95 1.18 9.03
C ILE A 305 -3.68 2.37 9.93
N SER A 306 -4.61 2.60 10.87
CA SER A 306 -4.61 3.73 11.80
C SER A 306 -4.39 3.29 13.26
N LEU A 307 -4.21 4.26 14.15
CA LEU A 307 -4.07 4.01 15.59
C LEU A 307 -5.31 3.29 16.16
N VAL A 308 -6.49 3.57 15.62
CA VAL A 308 -7.74 2.92 16.06
C VAL A 308 -7.66 1.39 15.93
N HIS A 309 -7.09 0.89 14.82
CA HIS A 309 -6.92 -0.56 14.63
C HIS A 309 -5.96 -1.18 15.66
N ILE A 310 -4.91 -0.44 16.02
CA ILE A 310 -3.93 -0.90 17.04
C ILE A 310 -4.57 -0.91 18.42
N GLU A 311 -5.38 0.09 18.78
CA GLU A 311 -6.09 0.15 20.04
C GLU A 311 -7.19 -0.93 20.15
N GLN A 312 -7.83 -1.28 19.03
CA GLN A 312 -8.75 -2.42 18.98
C GLN A 312 -8.01 -3.73 19.25
N LEU A 313 -6.82 -3.93 18.72
CA LEU A 313 -5.99 -5.12 18.99
C LEU A 313 -5.51 -5.17 20.45
N LEU A 314 -5.11 -4.01 21.01
CA LEU A 314 -4.79 -3.90 22.44
C LEU A 314 -5.98 -4.31 23.31
N THR A 315 -7.17 -3.81 22.99
CA THR A 315 -8.41 -4.17 23.69
C THR A 315 -8.72 -5.65 23.54
N LEU A 316 -8.53 -6.21 22.33
CA LEU A 316 -8.76 -7.62 22.05
C LEU A 316 -7.84 -8.52 22.88
N MET A 317 -6.57 -8.13 23.10
CA MET A 317 -5.62 -8.88 23.92
C MET A 317 -6.10 -9.01 25.37
N GLY A 318 -6.73 -7.97 25.92
CA GLY A 318 -7.32 -7.98 27.27
C GLY A 318 -8.69 -8.67 27.39
N ASN A 319 -9.27 -9.15 26.29
CA ASN A 319 -10.58 -9.79 26.28
C ASN A 319 -10.48 -11.30 26.62
N GLN A 320 -11.66 -11.90 26.88
CA GLN A 320 -11.78 -13.35 27.08
C GLN A 320 -11.43 -14.12 25.80
N GLU A 321 -10.96 -15.35 25.99
CA GLU A 321 -10.72 -16.30 24.91
C GLU A 321 -11.92 -16.45 23.94
N GLY A 322 -11.64 -16.62 22.66
CA GLY A 322 -12.63 -16.78 21.58
C GLY A 322 -13.15 -15.47 21.00
N LYS A 323 -12.80 -14.31 21.57
CA LYS A 323 -13.13 -13.00 20.96
C LYS A 323 -12.33 -12.79 19.70
N GLN A 324 -12.96 -12.10 18.74
CA GLN A 324 -12.41 -11.83 17.41
C GLN A 324 -12.63 -10.38 17.02
N GLN A 325 -11.71 -9.83 16.21
CA GLN A 325 -11.76 -8.49 15.66
C GLN A 325 -11.44 -8.55 14.16
N ASP A 326 -12.32 -7.99 13.33
CA ASP A 326 -12.05 -7.78 11.92
C ASP A 326 -11.13 -6.58 11.74
N CYS A 327 -10.04 -6.78 11.01
CA CYS A 327 -9.06 -5.77 10.66
C CYS A 327 -9.10 -5.47 9.15
N PRO A 328 -8.50 -4.35 8.69
CA PRO A 328 -8.40 -4.03 7.27
C PRO A 328 -7.82 -5.18 6.44
N TYR A 329 -8.15 -5.18 5.13
CA TYR A 329 -7.58 -6.12 4.14
C TYR A 329 -7.86 -7.60 4.40
N ASN A 330 -9.05 -7.90 4.96
CA ASN A 330 -9.48 -9.25 5.28
C ASN A 330 -8.56 -9.96 6.29
N VAL A 331 -7.98 -9.22 7.21
CA VAL A 331 -7.26 -9.79 8.35
C VAL A 331 -8.23 -10.02 9.50
N LEU A 332 -8.15 -11.19 10.10
CA LEU A 332 -8.87 -11.55 11.31
C LEU A 332 -7.88 -11.66 12.47
N ALA A 333 -8.11 -10.91 13.52
CA ALA A 333 -7.44 -11.07 14.80
C ALA A 333 -8.30 -11.89 15.76
N ARG A 334 -7.72 -12.85 16.45
CA ARG A 334 -8.41 -13.75 17.37
C ARG A 334 -7.65 -13.91 18.68
N LYS A 335 -8.32 -13.71 19.80
CA LYS A 335 -7.80 -14.01 21.13
C LYS A 335 -7.97 -15.50 21.42
N THR A 336 -6.87 -16.18 21.69
CA THR A 336 -6.83 -17.57 22.15
C THR A 336 -6.42 -17.62 23.63
N GLY A 337 -6.51 -18.78 24.28
CA GLY A 337 -6.05 -18.95 25.66
C GLY A 337 -4.57 -18.70 25.86
N GLU A 338 -3.77 -18.80 24.78
CA GLU A 338 -2.31 -18.62 24.83
C GLU A 338 -1.86 -17.21 24.37
N GLY A 339 -2.70 -16.46 23.63
CA GLY A 339 -2.32 -15.15 23.11
C GLY A 339 -3.17 -14.65 21.95
N LEU A 340 -2.57 -13.84 21.09
CA LEU A 340 -3.21 -13.23 19.92
C LEU A 340 -2.73 -13.89 18.63
N VAL A 341 -3.68 -14.24 17.78
CA VAL A 341 -3.43 -14.77 16.43
C VAL A 341 -3.97 -13.80 15.40
N LEU A 342 -3.14 -13.44 14.42
CA LEU A 342 -3.55 -12.72 13.21
C LEU A 342 -3.45 -13.66 12.00
N THR A 343 -4.51 -13.71 11.21
CA THR A 343 -4.57 -14.50 9.98
C THR A 343 -5.23 -13.72 8.87
N LYS A 344 -4.79 -13.93 7.63
CA LYS A 344 -5.49 -13.41 6.47
C LYS A 344 -6.66 -14.32 6.16
N LYS A 345 -7.89 -13.79 6.20
CA LYS A 345 -9.04 -14.57 5.74
C LYS A 345 -8.75 -14.98 4.30
N SER A 346 -8.72 -16.28 4.02
CA SER A 346 -8.69 -16.75 2.64
C SER A 346 -9.87 -16.08 1.92
N LYS A 347 -9.63 -15.48 0.76
CA LYS A 347 -10.74 -15.03 -0.08
C LYS A 347 -11.57 -16.28 -0.34
N SER A 348 -12.78 -16.35 0.22
CA SER A 348 -13.78 -17.22 -0.35
C SER A 348 -13.84 -16.83 -1.83
N VAL A 349 -13.49 -17.76 -2.69
CA VAL A 349 -13.48 -17.55 -4.14
C VAL A 349 -14.87 -17.05 -4.48
N LYS A 350 -15.02 -15.75 -4.79
CA LYS A 350 -16.21 -15.26 -5.45
C LYS A 350 -16.24 -16.02 -6.76
N SER A 351 -17.17 -16.97 -6.86
CA SER A 351 -17.41 -17.75 -8.07
C SER A 351 -17.62 -16.79 -9.24
N ALA A 352 -16.61 -16.71 -10.10
CA ALA A 352 -16.78 -16.14 -11.41
C ALA A 352 -17.80 -17.03 -12.15
N GLU A 353 -18.83 -16.41 -12.72
CA GLU A 353 -19.78 -17.05 -13.62
C GLU A 353 -19.02 -17.68 -14.80
N GLN A 354 -18.93 -19.00 -14.81
CA GLN A 354 -18.51 -19.78 -15.99
C GLN A 354 -19.62 -20.75 -16.39
N PRO A 355 -19.80 -20.99 -17.71
CA PRO A 355 -20.87 -21.87 -18.22
C PRO A 355 -20.62 -23.34 -17.85
N LEU A 356 -21.72 -24.07 -17.68
CA LEU A 356 -21.77 -25.49 -17.37
C LEU A 356 -21.12 -26.36 -18.47
N GLU A 357 -19.85 -26.73 -18.28
CA GLU A 357 -19.25 -27.92 -18.84
C GLU A 357 -18.62 -28.77 -17.76
N ASN A 358 -18.91 -30.05 -17.77
CA ASN A 358 -18.65 -31.17 -16.88
C ASN A 358 -17.31 -31.16 -16.11
N SER A 359 -17.14 -30.28 -15.14
CA SER A 359 -16.22 -30.48 -14.00
C SER A 359 -16.46 -29.41 -12.93
N LEU A 360 -17.17 -29.77 -11.86
CA LEU A 360 -17.27 -28.95 -10.66
C LEU A 360 -16.02 -29.22 -9.83
N GLU A 361 -15.08 -28.25 -9.81
CA GLU A 361 -13.95 -28.28 -8.90
C GLU A 361 -14.44 -28.23 -7.45
N ASN A 362 -14.05 -29.20 -6.68
CA ASN A 362 -14.41 -29.35 -5.28
C ASN A 362 -13.31 -28.66 -4.44
N PRO A 363 -13.57 -27.52 -3.78
CA PRO A 363 -12.55 -26.81 -2.98
C PRO A 363 -12.21 -27.50 -1.65
N LEU A 364 -12.73 -28.73 -1.40
CA LEU A 364 -12.53 -29.51 -0.18
C LEU A 364 -11.88 -30.85 -0.51
N GLU A 365 -10.68 -30.80 -1.12
CA GLU A 365 -10.01 -31.90 -1.81
C GLU A 365 -9.65 -33.13 -0.97
N ASP A 366 -9.77 -33.14 0.36
CA ASP A 366 -9.16 -34.24 1.13
C ASP A 366 -10.10 -35.31 1.70
N SER A 367 -11.44 -35.17 1.61
CA SER A 367 -12.30 -36.18 2.27
C SER A 367 -13.68 -36.53 1.67
N LEU A 368 -14.18 -35.80 0.66
CA LEU A 368 -15.53 -36.03 0.13
C LEU A 368 -15.57 -35.93 -1.41
N GLU A 369 -16.00 -36.97 -2.06
CA GLU A 369 -16.27 -36.99 -3.49
C GLU A 369 -17.75 -36.73 -3.71
N VAL A 370 -18.13 -35.63 -4.43
CA VAL A 370 -19.53 -35.25 -4.66
C VAL A 370 -19.81 -35.19 -6.16
N GLU A 371 -20.70 -36.02 -6.62
CA GLU A 371 -21.16 -36.07 -8.02
C GLU A 371 -22.52 -35.40 -8.17
N PHE A 372 -22.66 -34.63 -9.26
CA PHE A 372 -23.89 -33.95 -9.66
C PHE A 372 -24.40 -34.48 -11.00
N SER A 373 -25.70 -34.76 -11.08
CA SER A 373 -26.33 -35.09 -12.35
C SER A 373 -27.72 -34.50 -12.42
N ILE A 374 -28.06 -33.89 -13.57
CA ILE A 374 -29.38 -33.34 -13.84
C ILE A 374 -30.14 -34.39 -14.65
N LEU A 375 -31.29 -34.80 -14.14
CA LEU A 375 -32.09 -35.85 -14.72
C LEU A 375 -33.54 -35.36 -15.00
N PRO A 376 -34.19 -35.78 -16.09
CA PRO A 376 -35.62 -35.56 -16.24
C PRO A 376 -36.39 -36.34 -15.17
N TRP A 377 -37.46 -35.74 -14.65
CA TRP A 377 -38.24 -36.32 -13.58
C TRP A 377 -39.66 -36.67 -14.06
N ASN A 378 -39.99 -37.94 -14.01
CA ASN A 378 -41.27 -38.46 -14.47
C ASN A 378 -42.17 -38.96 -13.31
N GLY A 379 -42.01 -38.45 -12.10
CA GLY A 379 -42.88 -38.74 -10.98
C GLY A 379 -42.60 -40.07 -10.27
N GLY A 380 -41.36 -40.41 -9.99
CA GLY A 380 -40.95 -41.61 -9.24
C GLY A 380 -40.83 -41.40 -7.73
N LYS A 381 -40.83 -42.50 -6.93
CA LYS A 381 -40.49 -42.46 -5.53
C LYS A 381 -38.98 -42.15 -5.35
N VAL A 382 -38.67 -41.09 -4.63
CA VAL A 382 -37.27 -40.74 -4.26
C VAL A 382 -36.74 -41.85 -3.36
N ALA A 383 -35.67 -42.53 -3.79
CA ALA A 383 -35.00 -43.52 -2.94
C ALA A 383 -34.35 -42.84 -1.76
N LYS A 384 -34.73 -43.16 -0.54
CA LYS A 384 -34.11 -42.67 0.67
C LYS A 384 -32.77 -43.36 0.90
N ARG A 385 -31.70 -42.81 0.35
CA ARG A 385 -30.29 -43.19 0.66
C ARG A 385 -29.64 -42.00 1.31
N ASP A 386 -28.90 -42.20 2.41
CA ASP A 386 -28.26 -41.11 3.14
C ASP A 386 -27.18 -40.36 2.31
N CYS A 387 -26.58 -41.06 1.36
CA CYS A 387 -25.52 -40.52 0.50
C CYS A 387 -26.01 -39.93 -0.83
N VAL A 388 -27.35 -40.00 -1.16
CA VAL A 388 -27.90 -39.46 -2.41
C VAL A 388 -29.13 -38.65 -2.09
N LYS A 389 -29.15 -37.41 -2.57
CA LYS A 389 -30.27 -36.48 -2.41
C LYS A 389 -30.72 -35.95 -3.78
N TYR A 390 -32.02 -35.61 -3.88
CA TYR A 390 -32.65 -35.10 -5.10
C TYR A 390 -33.31 -33.77 -4.77
N PHE A 391 -33.05 -32.79 -5.64
CA PHE A 391 -33.55 -31.42 -5.48
C PHE A 391 -34.31 -31.02 -6.75
N ASP A 392 -35.33 -30.21 -6.59
CA ASP A 392 -36.06 -29.60 -7.71
C ASP A 392 -35.14 -28.60 -8.42
N TYR A 393 -34.65 -28.97 -9.60
CA TYR A 393 -33.72 -28.15 -10.36
C TYR A 393 -34.36 -26.87 -10.91
N ASP A 394 -35.67 -26.93 -11.22
CA ASP A 394 -36.39 -25.80 -11.80
C ASP A 394 -36.68 -24.66 -10.82
N LYS A 395 -36.45 -24.88 -9.49
CA LYS A 395 -36.55 -23.86 -8.44
C LYS A 395 -35.25 -23.13 -8.18
N MET A 396 -34.14 -23.56 -8.75
CA MET A 396 -32.83 -22.94 -8.55
C MET A 396 -32.72 -21.65 -9.35
N LYS A 397 -32.18 -20.62 -8.68
CA LYS A 397 -31.96 -19.30 -9.28
C LYS A 397 -30.53 -19.11 -9.76
N TYR A 398 -29.59 -19.76 -9.07
CA TYR A 398 -28.16 -19.68 -9.37
C TYR A 398 -27.59 -21.10 -9.58
N LYS A 399 -26.32 -21.17 -9.97
CA LYS A 399 -25.59 -22.45 -10.07
C LYS A 399 -25.37 -22.98 -8.64
N PRO A 400 -25.83 -24.19 -8.29
CA PRO A 400 -25.58 -24.74 -6.96
C PRO A 400 -24.08 -24.95 -6.74
N CYS A 401 -23.60 -24.56 -5.56
CA CYS A 401 -22.19 -24.68 -5.19
C CYS A 401 -22.03 -25.33 -3.80
N LEU A 402 -20.91 -26.04 -3.65
CA LEU A 402 -20.48 -26.53 -2.34
C LEU A 402 -19.59 -25.48 -1.70
N ARG A 403 -19.92 -25.06 -0.48
CA ARG A 403 -19.14 -24.09 0.29
C ARG A 403 -19.40 -24.24 1.78
N THR A 404 -18.64 -23.56 2.60
CA THR A 404 -18.96 -23.35 4.01
C THR A 404 -19.92 -22.18 4.17
N ARG A 405 -20.35 -21.88 5.39
CA ARG A 405 -21.34 -20.83 5.64
C ARG A 405 -20.82 -19.43 5.31
N GLU A 406 -21.76 -18.57 4.88
CA GLU A 406 -21.54 -17.15 4.65
C GLU A 406 -22.52 -16.29 5.44
N SER A 407 -22.21 -15.00 5.59
CA SER A 407 -23.12 -14.05 6.24
C SER A 407 -24.38 -13.86 5.36
N GLY A 408 -25.56 -13.95 5.98
CA GLY A 408 -26.83 -13.84 5.27
C GLY A 408 -27.43 -15.17 4.81
N ASP A 409 -26.75 -16.30 5.03
CA ASP A 409 -27.27 -17.62 4.71
C ASP A 409 -28.55 -17.93 5.48
N TYR A 410 -29.54 -18.46 4.75
CA TYR A 410 -30.83 -18.82 5.30
C TYR A 410 -31.32 -20.16 4.77
N PHE A 411 -32.33 -20.69 5.46
CA PHE A 411 -32.87 -21.99 5.25
C PHE A 411 -34.39 -21.95 5.37
N ILE A 412 -35.15 -22.61 4.50
CA ILE A 412 -36.58 -22.71 4.60
C ILE A 412 -36.96 -24.00 5.33
N MET A 413 -37.67 -23.86 6.45
CA MET A 413 -37.89 -24.92 7.41
C MET A 413 -39.12 -25.78 7.14
N ASP A 414 -40.15 -25.19 6.51
CA ASP A 414 -41.45 -25.80 6.30
C ASP A 414 -42.07 -25.43 4.94
N LYS A 415 -43.22 -26.00 4.64
CA LYS A 415 -43.97 -25.78 3.40
C LYS A 415 -44.63 -24.39 3.34
N GLU A 416 -44.75 -23.73 4.47
CA GLU A 416 -45.33 -22.38 4.60
C GLU A 416 -44.32 -21.31 4.24
N GLY A 417 -43.05 -21.68 4.06
CA GLY A 417 -41.98 -20.77 3.60
C GLY A 417 -41.28 -19.99 4.69
N HIS A 418 -41.39 -20.41 5.96
CA HIS A 418 -40.73 -19.71 7.05
C HIS A 418 -39.20 -19.77 6.95
N HIS A 419 -38.60 -18.60 6.90
CA HIS A 419 -37.16 -18.44 6.82
C HIS A 419 -36.50 -18.53 8.19
N LYS A 420 -35.37 -19.24 8.26
CA LYS A 420 -34.52 -19.26 9.45
C LYS A 420 -33.08 -19.01 9.01
N SER A 421 -32.39 -18.05 9.64
CA SER A 421 -30.98 -17.87 9.37
C SER A 421 -30.17 -19.12 9.72
N LEU A 422 -29.20 -19.47 8.91
CA LEU A 422 -28.33 -20.64 9.12
C LEU A 422 -27.62 -20.58 10.48
N ALA A 423 -27.19 -19.39 10.91
CA ALA A 423 -26.56 -19.16 12.20
C ALA A 423 -27.50 -19.55 13.36
N ARG A 424 -28.80 -19.14 13.28
CA ARG A 424 -29.81 -19.49 14.29
C ARG A 424 -30.13 -20.98 14.27
N TYR A 425 -30.16 -21.58 13.05
CA TYR A 425 -30.37 -23.01 12.93
C TYR A 425 -29.30 -23.82 13.66
N PHE A 426 -28.01 -23.47 13.47
CA PHE A 426 -26.91 -24.16 14.14
C PHE A 426 -26.92 -24.01 15.68
N ILE A 427 -27.35 -22.85 16.17
CA ILE A 427 -27.53 -22.63 17.63
C ILE A 427 -28.61 -23.55 18.16
N ASP A 428 -29.77 -23.57 17.51
CA ASP A 428 -30.94 -24.38 17.97
C ASP A 428 -30.64 -25.88 17.81
N ALA A 429 -29.87 -26.28 16.83
CA ALA A 429 -29.40 -27.65 16.62
C ALA A 429 -28.22 -28.04 17.53
N LYS A 430 -27.77 -27.12 18.42
CA LYS A 430 -26.65 -27.29 19.36
C LYS A 430 -25.33 -27.73 18.67
N VAL A 431 -25.10 -27.27 17.43
CA VAL A 431 -23.86 -27.55 16.73
C VAL A 431 -22.72 -26.77 17.42
N PRO A 432 -21.60 -27.41 17.81
CA PRO A 432 -20.46 -26.72 18.43
C PRO A 432 -19.91 -25.59 17.54
N SER A 433 -19.45 -24.49 18.14
CA SER A 433 -19.00 -23.32 17.41
C SER A 433 -17.86 -23.64 16.40
N ALA A 434 -16.93 -24.50 16.77
CA ALA A 434 -15.82 -24.92 15.95
C ALA A 434 -16.25 -25.73 14.70
N ASP A 435 -17.39 -26.44 14.79
CA ASP A 435 -17.89 -27.28 13.71
C ASP A 435 -18.76 -26.48 12.72
N ARG A 436 -19.35 -25.36 13.17
CA ARG A 436 -20.22 -24.52 12.32
C ARG A 436 -19.46 -23.92 11.13
N GLU A 437 -18.19 -23.57 11.32
CA GLU A 437 -17.37 -22.99 10.26
C GLU A 437 -16.86 -24.02 9.25
N LYS A 438 -16.81 -25.30 9.67
CA LYS A 438 -16.33 -26.42 8.83
C LYS A 438 -17.47 -27.16 8.14
N GLN A 439 -18.72 -26.87 8.50
CA GLN A 439 -19.88 -27.54 7.94
C GLN A 439 -20.01 -27.25 6.45
N VAL A 440 -19.97 -28.29 5.63
CA VAL A 440 -20.16 -28.19 4.19
C VAL A 440 -21.63 -28.07 3.85
N LEU A 441 -21.94 -27.14 2.98
CA LEU A 441 -23.29 -26.77 2.55
C LEU A 441 -23.41 -26.87 1.04
N LEU A 442 -24.55 -27.30 0.54
CA LEU A 442 -24.96 -27.09 -0.85
C LEU A 442 -25.86 -25.87 -0.89
N ALA A 443 -25.46 -24.83 -1.64
CA ALA A 443 -26.12 -23.54 -1.67
C ALA A 443 -26.55 -23.11 -3.08
N ASP A 444 -27.66 -22.38 -3.17
CA ASP A 444 -28.17 -21.64 -4.33
C ASP A 444 -28.12 -20.13 -3.94
N GLY A 445 -26.97 -19.49 -4.16
CA GLY A 445 -26.69 -18.18 -3.58
C GLY A 445 -26.68 -18.23 -2.05
N SER A 446 -27.43 -17.33 -1.39
CA SER A 446 -27.58 -17.33 0.07
C SER A 446 -28.63 -18.33 0.59
N HIS A 447 -29.36 -19.01 -0.29
CA HIS A 447 -30.36 -20.00 0.11
C HIS A 447 -29.71 -21.39 0.21
N ILE A 448 -29.61 -21.93 1.43
CA ILE A 448 -29.01 -23.24 1.65
C ILE A 448 -29.99 -24.34 1.24
N MET A 449 -29.57 -25.16 0.29
CA MET A 449 -30.33 -26.29 -0.22
C MET A 449 -30.19 -27.51 0.70
N TRP A 450 -28.95 -27.78 1.12
CA TRP A 450 -28.63 -28.94 1.95
C TRP A 450 -27.45 -28.69 2.87
N ILE A 451 -27.58 -29.07 4.11
CA ILE A 451 -26.46 -29.19 5.05
C ILE A 451 -25.95 -30.62 4.90
N LEU A 452 -24.74 -30.83 4.37
CA LEU A 452 -24.23 -32.17 4.08
C LEU A 452 -24.22 -33.03 5.37
N GLY A 453 -24.79 -34.22 5.28
CA GLY A 453 -25.01 -35.07 6.43
C GLY A 453 -26.22 -34.68 7.31
N GLY A 454 -26.89 -33.56 6.99
CA GLY A 454 -28.01 -33.03 7.78
C GLY A 454 -29.28 -32.79 6.95
N ARG A 455 -29.96 -31.68 7.25
CA ARG A 455 -31.28 -31.34 6.73
C ARG A 455 -31.26 -30.74 5.35
N ILE A 456 -32.33 -31.01 4.56
CA ILE A 456 -32.62 -30.38 3.25
C ILE A 456 -33.63 -29.26 3.46
N SER A 457 -33.51 -28.14 2.75
CA SER A 457 -34.51 -27.07 2.72
C SER A 457 -35.80 -27.57 2.07
N GLU A 458 -36.94 -27.26 2.67
CA GLU A 458 -38.27 -27.65 2.18
C GLU A 458 -38.52 -27.07 0.74
N PHE A 459 -37.99 -25.90 0.45
CA PHE A 459 -38.17 -25.22 -0.83
C PHE A 459 -37.70 -26.05 -2.00
N TYR A 460 -36.56 -26.73 -1.90
CA TYR A 460 -35.95 -27.49 -3.00
C TYR A 460 -36.37 -28.96 -3.05
N LYS A 461 -37.30 -29.37 -2.20
CA LYS A 461 -37.84 -30.74 -2.28
C LYS A 461 -38.59 -30.95 -3.58
N VAL A 462 -38.42 -32.14 -4.15
CA VAL A 462 -39.10 -32.60 -5.36
C VAL A 462 -40.60 -32.68 -5.08
N SER A 463 -41.42 -32.14 -6.00
CA SER A 463 -42.88 -32.13 -5.93
C SER A 463 -43.50 -32.79 -7.20
N SER A 464 -44.82 -32.85 -7.24
CA SER A 464 -45.55 -33.33 -8.46
C SER A 464 -45.29 -32.51 -9.70
N ASP A 465 -44.92 -31.22 -9.52
CA ASP A 465 -44.75 -30.26 -10.62
C ASP A 465 -43.32 -30.19 -11.14
N THR A 466 -42.38 -30.88 -10.46
CA THR A 466 -40.95 -30.92 -10.80
C THR A 466 -40.75 -31.63 -12.16
N LYS A 467 -40.09 -30.99 -13.09
CA LYS A 467 -39.76 -31.55 -14.42
C LYS A 467 -38.31 -32.06 -14.49
N ARG A 468 -37.40 -31.43 -13.78
CA ARG A 468 -35.96 -31.81 -13.76
C ARG A 468 -35.51 -31.88 -12.31
N VAL A 469 -34.66 -32.85 -12.01
CA VAL A 469 -34.04 -32.99 -10.68
C VAL A 469 -32.54 -32.91 -10.74
N LEU A 470 -31.96 -32.24 -9.77
CA LEU A 470 -30.53 -32.33 -9.48
C LEU A 470 -30.33 -33.51 -8.51
N LYS A 471 -29.68 -34.56 -8.99
CA LYS A 471 -29.21 -35.67 -8.13
C LYS A 471 -27.82 -35.33 -7.63
N VAL A 472 -27.62 -35.38 -6.32
CA VAL A 472 -26.33 -35.17 -5.64
C VAL A 472 -25.96 -36.45 -4.91
N SER A 473 -24.82 -37.04 -5.28
CA SER A 473 -24.26 -38.23 -4.64
C SER A 473 -22.97 -37.85 -3.87
N VAL A 474 -22.86 -38.27 -2.62
CA VAL A 474 -21.71 -37.99 -1.75
C VAL A 474 -21.07 -39.31 -1.37
N GLN A 475 -19.77 -39.46 -1.63
CA GLN A 475 -18.98 -40.60 -1.21
C GLN A 475 -17.86 -40.10 -0.29
N LYS A 476 -17.61 -40.79 0.83
CA LYS A 476 -16.39 -40.59 1.64
C LYS A 476 -15.28 -41.38 1.00
N ARG A 477 -14.16 -40.74 0.75
CA ARG A 477 -12.92 -41.44 0.40
C ARG A 477 -12.40 -42.24 1.57
#